data_b758d261b89f6aa3753e8bee71b2f3e8
#
_entry.id   b758d261b89f6aa3753e8bee71b2f3e8
#
_cell.length_a   1.000
_cell.length_b   1.000
_cell.length_c   1.000
_cell.angle_alpha   90.00
_cell.angle_beta   90.00
_cell.angle_gamma   90.00
#
_symmetry.space_group_name_H-M   'P 1'
#
loop_
_entity.id
_entity.type
_entity.pdbx_description
1 polymer ?
#
loop_
_entity_poly.entity_id
_entity_poly.type
_entity_poly.pdbx_seq_one_letter_code
_entity_poly.pdbx_strand_id
1 'polypeptide(L)'
;SKISQSVNTIYKNENKIIGDNTDIFGFETSLKKSNQIIKNKKALILGAGGVVPSIIIALQKMQVLKIFLTNRTPEKALEIKKMFSEVETLSWGDIVDFDIIINATSIGLKPAESIDLDYKKISKNKFFYDVIYNPSETGFLKKARQFGAHTENGKMMFIYQALGAFKIWNGFQPKIDDELIKLL
;
A
#
# COMPACT_ATOMS: atom_id res chain seq x y z
N SER A 1 11.43 -10.39 6.05
CA SER A 1 10.17 -11.03 6.49
C SER A 1 9.99 -11.10 8.01
N LYS A 2 11.08 -11.09 8.82
CA LYS A 2 10.95 -11.15 10.29
C LYS A 2 10.14 -9.97 10.89
N ILE A 3 10.29 -8.78 10.35
CA ILE A 3 9.61 -7.57 10.84
C ILE A 3 8.17 -7.50 10.31
N SER A 4 7.96 -7.77 9.03
CA SER A 4 6.62 -7.74 8.41
C SER A 4 5.73 -8.90 8.81
N GLN A 5 6.29 -9.98 9.39
CA GLN A 5 5.62 -11.25 9.70
C GLN A 5 4.81 -11.82 8.51
N SER A 6 5.13 -11.39 7.30
CA SER A 6 4.53 -11.87 6.07
C SER A 6 5.59 -12.29 5.06
N VAL A 7 5.29 -13.33 4.29
CA VAL A 7 6.15 -13.92 3.27
C VAL A 7 5.34 -14.03 1.99
N ASN A 8 5.84 -13.44 0.90
CA ASN A 8 5.27 -13.59 -0.43
C ASN A 8 6.24 -14.25 -1.41
N THR A 9 7.51 -14.45 -1.02
CA THR A 9 8.56 -15.03 -1.86
C THR A 9 9.33 -16.08 -1.07
N ILE A 10 9.45 -17.29 -1.62
CA ILE A 10 10.19 -18.40 -1.01
C ILE A 10 11.28 -18.83 -1.97
N TYR A 11 12.49 -19.05 -1.47
CA TYR A 11 13.62 -19.54 -2.25
C TYR A 11 14.55 -20.43 -1.42
N LYS A 12 15.36 -21.24 -2.11
CA LYS A 12 16.38 -22.07 -1.50
C LYS A 12 17.71 -21.34 -1.57
N ASN A 13 18.40 -21.27 -0.44
CA ASN A 13 19.78 -20.82 -0.36
C ASN A 13 20.59 -21.90 0.36
N GLU A 14 21.52 -22.52 -0.38
CA GLU A 14 22.21 -23.73 0.07
C GLU A 14 21.21 -24.83 0.52
N ASN A 15 21.24 -25.22 1.79
CA ASN A 15 20.36 -26.25 2.36
C ASN A 15 19.20 -25.66 3.19
N LYS A 16 18.95 -24.34 3.09
CA LYS A 16 17.88 -23.67 3.84
C LYS A 16 16.80 -23.14 2.93
N ILE A 17 15.55 -23.29 3.36
CA ILE A 17 14.41 -22.61 2.74
C ILE A 17 14.27 -21.24 3.43
N ILE A 18 14.26 -20.17 2.62
CA ILE A 18 14.18 -18.80 3.08
C ILE A 18 12.87 -18.18 2.59
N GLY A 19 12.13 -17.56 3.49
CA GLY A 19 10.98 -16.72 3.17
C GLY A 19 11.36 -15.25 3.16
N ASP A 20 10.95 -14.52 2.13
CA ASP A 20 11.16 -13.08 1.99
C ASP A 20 9.87 -12.35 1.68
N ASN A 21 9.91 -11.03 1.77
CA ASN A 21 8.78 -10.14 1.48
C ASN A 21 9.21 -9.05 0.50
N THR A 22 8.68 -9.13 -0.70
CA THR A 22 8.95 -8.17 -1.79
C THR A 22 7.90 -7.05 -1.87
N ASP A 23 6.79 -7.10 -1.09
CA ASP A 23 5.77 -6.05 -1.06
C ASP A 23 6.35 -4.71 -0.57
N ILE A 24 7.28 -4.76 0.41
CA ILE A 24 7.96 -3.56 0.92
C ILE A 24 8.68 -2.85 -0.22
N PHE A 25 9.47 -3.60 -0.99
CA PHE A 25 10.20 -3.08 -2.15
C PHE A 25 9.24 -2.59 -3.23
N GLY A 26 8.18 -3.36 -3.51
CA GLY A 26 7.15 -3.01 -4.50
C GLY A 26 6.46 -1.69 -4.18
N PHE A 27 5.97 -1.54 -2.96
CA PHE A 27 5.26 -0.34 -2.52
C PHE A 27 6.19 0.88 -2.44
N GLU A 28 7.36 0.74 -1.83
CA GLU A 28 8.36 1.82 -1.75
C GLU A 28 8.76 2.33 -3.14
N THR A 29 9.02 1.40 -4.09
CA THR A 29 9.41 1.75 -5.44
C THR A 29 8.28 2.42 -6.22
N SER A 30 7.03 1.93 -6.08
CA SER A 30 5.87 2.56 -6.73
C SER A 30 5.68 4.00 -6.26
N LEU A 31 5.76 4.25 -4.96
CA LEU A 31 5.64 5.62 -4.41
C LEU A 31 6.77 6.54 -4.87
N LYS A 32 8.02 6.06 -4.93
CA LYS A 32 9.15 6.86 -5.45
C LYS A 32 8.98 7.25 -6.92
N LYS A 33 8.27 6.43 -7.69
CA LYS A 33 8.01 6.66 -9.12
C LYS A 33 6.74 7.47 -9.39
N SER A 34 5.85 7.60 -8.42
CA SER A 34 4.60 8.38 -8.55
C SER A 34 4.80 9.90 -8.53
N ASN A 35 6.03 10.39 -8.37
CA ASN A 35 6.38 11.81 -8.23
C ASN A 35 5.72 12.50 -7.01
N GLN A 36 5.27 11.71 -6.01
CA GLN A 36 4.69 12.25 -4.78
C GLN A 36 5.74 12.37 -3.67
N ILE A 37 5.71 13.48 -2.96
CA ILE A 37 6.58 13.69 -1.78
C ILE A 37 5.94 13.00 -0.59
N ILE A 38 6.61 11.95 -0.08
CA ILE A 38 6.13 11.13 1.04
C ILE A 38 6.78 11.54 2.38
N LYS A 39 8.01 12.00 2.31
CA LYS A 39 8.77 12.43 3.50
C LYS A 39 8.04 13.54 4.26
N ASN A 40 7.99 13.41 5.60
CA ASN A 40 7.32 14.33 6.52
C ASN A 40 5.80 14.47 6.30
N LYS A 41 5.17 13.52 5.61
CA LYS A 41 3.73 13.49 5.37
C LYS A 41 3.02 12.61 6.39
N LYS A 42 1.73 12.86 6.60
CA LYS A 42 0.85 12.05 7.44
C LYS A 42 0.13 11.03 6.54
N ALA A 43 0.18 9.76 6.89
CA ALA A 43 -0.47 8.68 6.14
C ALA A 43 -1.63 8.08 6.94
N LEU A 44 -2.78 7.90 6.30
CA LEU A 44 -3.92 7.15 6.81
C LEU A 44 -4.06 5.84 6.03
N ILE A 45 -3.98 4.71 6.71
CA ILE A 45 -4.14 3.37 6.12
C ILE A 45 -5.54 2.85 6.48
N LEU A 46 -6.28 2.45 5.47
CA LEU A 46 -7.59 1.80 5.59
C LEU A 46 -7.40 0.30 5.41
N GLY A 47 -7.68 -0.48 6.46
CA GLY A 47 -7.51 -1.94 6.46
C GLY A 47 -6.33 -2.40 7.31
N ALA A 48 -6.40 -3.65 7.80
CA ALA A 48 -5.38 -4.32 8.61
C ALA A 48 -5.13 -5.74 8.08
N GLY A 49 -4.99 -5.87 6.75
CA GLY A 49 -4.67 -7.12 6.08
C GLY A 49 -3.17 -7.42 6.04
N GLY A 50 -2.80 -8.58 5.45
CA GLY A 50 -1.43 -9.08 5.42
C GLY A 50 -0.40 -8.17 4.72
N VAL A 51 -0.83 -7.26 3.84
CA VAL A 51 0.05 -6.31 3.16
C VAL A 51 0.39 -5.09 4.03
N VAL A 52 -0.43 -4.78 5.05
CA VAL A 52 -0.31 -3.56 5.85
C VAL A 52 1.03 -3.45 6.59
N PRO A 53 1.57 -4.50 7.22
CA PRO A 53 2.91 -4.43 7.79
C PRO A 53 3.98 -3.99 6.80
N SER A 54 3.90 -4.47 5.55
CA SER A 54 4.84 -4.10 4.47
C SER A 54 4.70 -2.63 4.08
N ILE A 55 3.48 -2.11 4.01
CA ILE A 55 3.17 -0.70 3.75
C ILE A 55 3.74 0.18 4.87
N ILE A 56 3.52 -0.17 6.13
CA ILE A 56 4.03 0.57 7.29
C ILE A 56 5.56 0.66 7.24
N ILE A 57 6.25 -0.48 7.03
CA ILE A 57 7.72 -0.51 6.95
C ILE A 57 8.22 0.38 5.81
N ALA A 58 7.57 0.34 4.64
CA ALA A 58 7.96 1.18 3.51
C ALA A 58 7.77 2.68 3.82
N LEU A 59 6.65 3.06 4.43
CA LEU A 59 6.39 4.45 4.84
C LEU A 59 7.40 4.95 5.88
N GLN A 60 7.78 4.11 6.85
CA GLN A 60 8.84 4.42 7.82
C GLN A 60 10.19 4.66 7.14
N LYS A 61 10.60 3.77 6.21
CA LYS A 61 11.81 3.96 5.40
C LYS A 61 11.80 5.26 4.61
N MET A 62 10.63 5.67 4.14
CA MET A 62 10.43 6.93 3.42
C MET A 62 10.28 8.15 4.35
N GLN A 63 10.45 7.96 5.66
CA GLN A 63 10.43 9.02 6.67
C GLN A 63 9.08 9.77 6.71
N VAL A 64 7.98 9.03 6.61
CA VAL A 64 6.64 9.59 6.86
C VAL A 64 6.58 10.14 8.29
N LEU A 65 5.87 11.26 8.48
CA LEU A 65 5.81 11.92 9.79
C LEU A 65 4.95 11.14 10.79
N LYS A 66 3.81 10.62 10.34
CA LYS A 66 2.85 9.91 11.19
C LYS A 66 2.04 8.90 10.37
N ILE A 67 1.73 7.78 10.99
CA ILE A 67 0.91 6.74 10.39
C ILE A 67 -0.33 6.52 11.27
N PHE A 68 -1.50 6.70 10.66
CA PHE A 68 -2.79 6.35 11.23
C PHE A 68 -3.29 5.07 10.57
N LEU A 69 -3.96 4.23 11.33
CA LEU A 69 -4.51 2.97 10.88
C LEU A 69 -5.94 2.83 11.34
N THR A 70 -6.84 2.50 10.43
CA THR A 70 -8.22 2.15 10.76
C THR A 70 -8.62 0.84 10.10
N ASN A 71 -9.44 0.06 10.78
CA ASN A 71 -9.98 -1.19 10.26
C ASN A 71 -11.39 -1.45 10.80
N ARG A 72 -12.27 -2.03 9.97
CA ARG A 72 -13.64 -2.38 10.38
C ARG A 72 -13.68 -3.31 11.61
N THR A 73 -12.68 -4.17 11.75
CA THR A 73 -12.47 -5.02 12.94
C THR A 73 -11.34 -4.41 13.76
N PRO A 74 -11.64 -3.70 14.87
CA PRO A 74 -10.63 -2.93 15.63
C PRO A 74 -9.48 -3.81 16.16
N GLU A 75 -9.77 -5.06 16.52
CA GLU A 75 -8.78 -6.00 17.08
C GLU A 75 -7.62 -6.22 16.12
N LYS A 76 -7.89 -6.30 14.80
CA LYS A 76 -6.83 -6.44 13.78
C LYS A 76 -5.94 -5.20 13.70
N ALA A 77 -6.49 -4.00 13.85
CA ALA A 77 -5.70 -2.78 13.90
C ALA A 77 -4.83 -2.75 15.17
N LEU A 78 -5.35 -3.21 16.29
CA LEU A 78 -4.59 -3.30 17.55
C LEU A 78 -3.47 -4.35 17.47
N GLU A 79 -3.64 -5.45 16.75
CA GLU A 79 -2.57 -6.42 16.48
C GLU A 79 -1.43 -5.78 15.68
N ILE A 80 -1.74 -5.01 14.65
CA ILE A 80 -0.73 -4.24 13.90
C ILE A 80 -0.04 -3.21 14.81
N LYS A 81 -0.79 -2.51 15.65
CA LYS A 81 -0.21 -1.55 16.61
C LYS A 81 0.75 -2.21 17.61
N LYS A 82 0.52 -3.45 18.04
CA LYS A 82 1.47 -4.19 18.88
C LYS A 82 2.80 -4.45 18.19
N MET A 83 2.79 -4.59 16.85
CA MET A 83 4.00 -4.76 16.05
C MET A 83 4.71 -3.43 15.75
N PHE A 84 3.94 -2.34 15.65
CA PHE A 84 4.39 -1.00 15.26
C PHE A 84 3.82 0.03 16.24
N SER A 85 4.50 0.21 17.38
CA SER A 85 4.02 1.04 18.50
C SER A 85 3.75 2.50 18.15
N GLU A 86 4.43 3.03 17.13
CA GLU A 86 4.28 4.39 16.64
C GLU A 86 3.04 4.61 15.76
N VAL A 87 2.36 3.52 15.35
CA VAL A 87 1.10 3.62 14.59
C VAL A 87 -0.03 4.00 15.53
N GLU A 88 -0.82 5.00 15.14
CA GLU A 88 -2.01 5.43 15.86
C GLU A 88 -3.26 4.79 15.26
N THR A 89 -4.02 4.08 16.07
CA THR A 89 -5.27 3.42 15.60
C THR A 89 -6.47 4.34 15.78
N LEU A 90 -7.36 4.32 14.80
CA LEU A 90 -8.60 5.11 14.76
C LEU A 90 -9.80 4.16 14.61
N SER A 91 -10.98 4.61 15.02
CA SER A 91 -12.23 3.91 14.72
C SER A 91 -12.50 3.91 13.22
N TRP A 92 -13.18 2.89 12.73
CA TRP A 92 -13.56 2.83 11.32
C TRP A 92 -14.52 3.96 10.97
N GLY A 93 -14.19 4.73 9.94
CA GLY A 93 -14.94 5.91 9.52
C GLY A 93 -14.41 7.22 10.09
N ASP A 94 -13.56 7.19 11.12
CA ASP A 94 -12.91 8.40 11.60
C ASP A 94 -11.88 8.89 10.58
N ILE A 95 -11.90 10.19 10.33
CA ILE A 95 -10.97 10.88 9.45
C ILE A 95 -10.17 11.91 10.24
N VAL A 96 -8.87 11.80 10.14
CA VAL A 96 -7.90 12.77 10.68
C VAL A 96 -7.33 13.63 9.56
N ASP A 97 -6.60 14.67 9.90
CA ASP A 97 -5.78 15.38 8.92
C ASP A 97 -4.66 14.45 8.42
N PHE A 98 -4.69 14.14 7.12
CA PHE A 98 -3.71 13.33 6.41
C PHE A 98 -3.27 14.02 5.13
N ASP A 99 -2.12 13.63 4.62
CA ASP A 99 -1.66 14.00 3.27
C ASP A 99 -1.87 12.87 2.27
N ILE A 100 -1.77 11.62 2.77
CA ILE A 100 -1.84 10.40 1.98
C ILE A 100 -2.88 9.47 2.62
N ILE A 101 -3.77 8.91 1.82
CA ILE A 101 -4.68 7.85 2.26
C ILE A 101 -4.48 6.61 1.39
N ILE A 102 -4.38 5.44 2.03
CA ILE A 102 -4.04 4.18 1.38
C ILE A 102 -5.17 3.19 1.64
N ASN A 103 -5.86 2.76 0.58
CA ASN A 103 -6.78 1.65 0.67
C ASN A 103 -6.01 0.32 0.61
N ALA A 104 -5.92 -0.36 1.74
CA ALA A 104 -5.37 -1.71 1.88
C ALA A 104 -6.46 -2.73 2.28
N THR A 105 -7.72 -2.43 1.94
CA THR A 105 -8.87 -3.33 2.09
C THR A 105 -9.17 -4.05 0.78
N SER A 106 -10.12 -4.98 0.82
CA SER A 106 -10.72 -5.59 -0.38
C SER A 106 -11.88 -4.78 -0.97
N ILE A 107 -12.26 -3.65 -0.35
CA ILE A 107 -13.38 -2.82 -0.82
C ILE A 107 -12.96 -2.10 -2.10
N GLY A 108 -13.63 -2.40 -3.19
CA GLY A 108 -13.32 -1.90 -4.53
C GLY A 108 -12.93 -2.98 -5.52
N LEU A 109 -12.75 -4.24 -5.08
CA LEU A 109 -12.59 -5.38 -5.98
C LEU A 109 -13.83 -5.64 -6.83
N LYS A 110 -15.02 -5.36 -6.29
CA LYS A 110 -16.27 -5.42 -7.04
C LYS A 110 -16.67 -4.03 -7.52
N PRO A 111 -17.16 -3.87 -8.76
CA PRO A 111 -17.43 -2.56 -9.36
C PRO A 111 -18.38 -1.64 -8.58
N ALA A 112 -19.31 -2.22 -7.81
CA ALA A 112 -20.28 -1.46 -7.00
C ALA A 112 -19.77 -1.05 -5.62
N GLU A 113 -18.60 -1.56 -5.20
CA GLU A 113 -18.05 -1.29 -3.88
C GLU A 113 -17.31 0.03 -3.84
N SER A 114 -17.51 0.79 -2.77
CA SER A 114 -16.75 2.02 -2.50
C SER A 114 -16.65 2.22 -1.00
N ILE A 115 -15.54 2.80 -0.57
CA ILE A 115 -15.37 3.21 0.81
C ILE A 115 -16.22 4.46 1.03
N ASP A 116 -16.97 4.48 2.12
CA ASP A 116 -17.81 5.63 2.48
C ASP A 116 -16.96 6.71 3.17
N LEU A 117 -16.69 7.79 2.45
CA LEU A 117 -15.89 8.93 2.88
C LEU A 117 -16.51 10.22 2.36
N ASP A 118 -16.37 11.32 3.09
CA ASP A 118 -16.72 12.66 2.59
C ASP A 118 -15.62 13.17 1.65
N TYR A 119 -15.57 12.60 0.44
CA TYR A 119 -14.54 12.92 -0.56
C TYR A 119 -14.46 14.41 -0.89
N LYS A 120 -15.58 15.14 -0.85
CA LYS A 120 -15.61 16.58 -1.11
C LYS A 120 -14.74 17.35 -0.13
N LYS A 121 -14.73 16.95 1.15
CA LYS A 121 -13.94 17.61 2.19
C LYS A 121 -12.48 17.18 2.20
N ILE A 122 -12.18 15.91 1.86
CA ILE A 122 -10.87 15.33 2.14
C ILE A 122 -9.98 15.17 0.91
N SER A 123 -10.49 15.32 -0.34
CA SER A 123 -9.72 14.91 -1.52
C SER A 123 -8.80 15.99 -2.09
N LYS A 124 -9.13 17.28 -1.93
CA LYS A 124 -8.40 18.35 -2.58
C LYS A 124 -6.91 18.37 -2.20
N ASN A 125 -6.03 18.28 -3.21
CA ASN A 125 -4.57 18.29 -3.06
C ASN A 125 -4.02 17.16 -2.16
N LYS A 126 -4.79 16.09 -1.93
CA LYS A 126 -4.34 14.90 -1.19
C LYS A 126 -3.94 13.80 -2.16
N PHE A 127 -3.19 12.83 -1.66
CA PHE A 127 -2.79 11.66 -2.43
C PHE A 127 -3.57 10.42 -1.98
N PHE A 128 -4.28 9.80 -2.91
CA PHE A 128 -5.06 8.59 -2.72
C PHE A 128 -4.37 7.43 -3.42
N TYR A 129 -3.97 6.43 -2.65
CA TYR A 129 -3.34 5.21 -3.14
C TYR A 129 -4.25 4.01 -2.88
N ASP A 130 -4.47 3.19 -3.89
CA ASP A 130 -5.20 1.93 -3.73
C ASP A 130 -4.27 0.76 -4.01
N VAL A 131 -4.19 -0.24 -3.12
CA VAL A 131 -3.41 -1.46 -3.39
C VAL A 131 -4.07 -2.35 -4.43
N ILE A 132 -5.36 -2.13 -4.73
CA ILE A 132 -6.08 -2.81 -5.79
C ILE A 132 -5.59 -2.28 -7.13
N TYR A 133 -5.28 -3.20 -8.05
CA TYR A 133 -4.89 -2.88 -9.43
C TYR A 133 -5.90 -3.38 -10.47
N ASN A 134 -6.74 -4.31 -10.11
CA ASN A 134 -7.83 -4.81 -10.96
C ASN A 134 -9.14 -4.82 -10.14
N PRO A 135 -10.13 -3.96 -10.48
CA PRO A 135 -10.15 -3.02 -11.61
C PRO A 135 -9.07 -1.92 -11.52
N SER A 136 -8.68 -1.38 -12.66
CA SER A 136 -7.65 -0.31 -12.74
C SER A 136 -8.09 1.00 -12.09
N GLU A 137 -9.39 1.26 -11.99
CA GLU A 137 -9.98 2.39 -11.28
C GLU A 137 -11.10 1.89 -10.35
N THR A 138 -10.84 1.93 -9.06
CA THR A 138 -11.85 1.62 -8.03
C THR A 138 -12.76 2.82 -7.78
N GLY A 139 -13.93 2.57 -7.16
CA GLY A 139 -14.83 3.64 -6.72
C GLY A 139 -14.14 4.63 -5.76
N PHE A 140 -13.19 4.16 -4.95
CA PHE A 140 -12.36 4.96 -4.06
C PHE A 140 -11.51 5.98 -4.84
N LEU A 141 -10.75 5.54 -5.84
CA LEU A 141 -9.90 6.42 -6.65
C LEU A 141 -10.72 7.35 -7.54
N LYS A 142 -11.78 6.82 -8.19
CA LYS A 142 -12.67 7.61 -9.05
C LYS A 142 -13.28 8.80 -8.32
N LYS A 143 -13.87 8.56 -7.14
CA LYS A 143 -14.47 9.63 -6.32
C LYS A 143 -13.42 10.64 -5.87
N ALA A 144 -12.25 10.19 -5.39
CA ALA A 144 -11.19 11.08 -4.95
C ALA A 144 -10.71 12.02 -6.08
N ARG A 145 -10.52 11.47 -7.29
CA ARG A 145 -10.11 12.24 -8.48
C ARG A 145 -11.12 13.30 -8.85
N GLN A 146 -12.42 13.01 -8.77
CA GLN A 146 -13.50 13.97 -9.06
C GLN A 146 -13.45 15.22 -8.15
N PHE A 147 -12.87 15.09 -6.95
CA PHE A 147 -12.74 16.19 -6.00
C PHE A 147 -11.30 16.71 -5.89
N GLY A 148 -10.45 16.46 -6.88
CA GLY A 148 -9.13 17.09 -7.03
C GLY A 148 -7.99 16.40 -6.30
N ALA A 149 -8.12 15.11 -5.97
CA ALA A 149 -7.02 14.31 -5.45
C ALA A 149 -6.06 13.83 -6.54
N HIS A 150 -4.79 13.64 -6.18
CA HIS A 150 -3.87 12.80 -6.93
C HIS A 150 -4.19 11.34 -6.61
N THR A 151 -4.22 10.48 -7.62
CA THR A 151 -4.64 9.08 -7.44
C THR A 151 -3.66 8.12 -8.09
N GLU A 152 -3.36 7.02 -7.41
CA GLU A 152 -2.51 5.93 -7.90
C GLU A 152 -3.14 4.58 -7.52
N ASN A 153 -3.11 3.59 -8.42
CA ASN A 153 -3.54 2.24 -8.13
C ASN A 153 -2.36 1.30 -7.83
N GLY A 154 -2.66 0.06 -7.43
CA GLY A 154 -1.66 -0.93 -7.02
C GLY A 154 -0.84 -1.56 -8.15
N LYS A 155 -1.07 -1.21 -9.43
CA LYS A 155 -0.43 -1.84 -10.58
C LYS A 155 1.09 -1.81 -10.50
N MET A 156 1.66 -0.63 -10.24
CA MET A 156 3.12 -0.51 -10.16
C MET A 156 3.69 -1.21 -8.93
N MET A 157 3.00 -1.21 -7.80
CA MET A 157 3.38 -2.01 -6.64
C MET A 157 3.43 -3.50 -7.00
N PHE A 158 2.40 -4.01 -7.69
CA PHE A 158 2.34 -5.40 -8.15
C PHE A 158 3.51 -5.75 -9.07
N ILE A 159 3.83 -4.90 -10.05
CA ILE A 159 4.97 -5.10 -10.97
C ILE A 159 6.29 -5.11 -10.20
N TYR A 160 6.53 -4.14 -9.32
CA TYR A 160 7.82 -4.05 -8.62
C TYR A 160 8.01 -5.16 -7.59
N GLN A 161 6.96 -5.61 -6.89
CA GLN A 161 7.09 -6.76 -5.99
C GLN A 161 7.44 -8.04 -6.78
N ALA A 162 6.80 -8.25 -7.95
CA ALA A 162 7.13 -9.36 -8.82
C ALA A 162 8.57 -9.29 -9.35
N LEU A 163 9.03 -8.08 -9.71
CA LEU A 163 10.41 -7.83 -10.10
C LEU A 163 11.40 -8.15 -8.97
N GLY A 164 11.05 -7.80 -7.73
CA GLY A 164 11.84 -8.15 -6.53
C GLY A 164 11.96 -9.66 -6.34
N ALA A 165 10.83 -10.39 -6.47
CA ALA A 165 10.82 -11.85 -6.40
C ALA A 165 11.63 -12.49 -7.54
N PHE A 166 11.48 -12.00 -8.76
CA PHE A 166 12.23 -12.46 -9.91
C PHE A 166 13.75 -12.31 -9.72
N LYS A 167 14.17 -11.15 -9.19
CA LYS A 167 15.59 -10.90 -8.87
C LYS A 167 16.13 -11.89 -7.83
N ILE A 168 15.33 -12.21 -6.80
CA ILE A 168 15.72 -13.18 -5.77
C ILE A 168 15.93 -14.57 -6.40
N TRP A 169 15.03 -15.00 -7.29
CA TRP A 169 15.09 -16.33 -7.89
C TRP A 169 16.14 -16.47 -8.98
N ASN A 170 16.39 -15.41 -9.75
CA ASN A 170 17.23 -15.49 -10.96
C ASN A 170 18.56 -14.73 -10.86
N GLY A 171 18.79 -13.97 -9.81
CA GLY A 171 20.03 -13.21 -9.60
C GLY A 171 20.18 -11.93 -10.43
N PHE A 172 19.26 -11.67 -11.37
CA PHE A 172 19.26 -10.45 -12.18
C PHE A 172 17.86 -9.82 -12.22
N GLN A 173 17.82 -8.54 -12.61
CA GLN A 173 16.60 -7.76 -12.67
C GLN A 173 16.27 -7.44 -14.12
N PRO A 174 15.14 -7.94 -14.68
CA PRO A 174 14.73 -7.57 -16.02
C PRO A 174 14.33 -6.09 -16.10
N LYS A 175 14.39 -5.54 -17.29
CA LYS A 175 13.88 -4.19 -17.57
C LYS A 175 12.36 -4.24 -17.60
N ILE A 176 11.73 -3.29 -16.94
CA ILE A 176 10.30 -3.04 -17.07
C ILE A 176 10.13 -2.03 -18.19
N ASP A 177 9.40 -2.40 -19.22
CA ASP A 177 9.04 -1.54 -20.34
C ASP A 177 7.53 -1.31 -20.42
N ASP A 178 7.12 -0.44 -21.33
CA ASP A 178 5.72 -0.09 -21.50
C ASP A 178 4.87 -1.26 -22.02
N GLU A 179 5.47 -2.24 -22.71
CA GLU A 179 4.76 -3.43 -23.17
C GLU A 179 4.36 -4.31 -21.99
N LEU A 180 5.30 -4.59 -21.10
CA LEU A 180 5.01 -5.32 -19.86
C LEU A 180 3.94 -4.61 -19.01
N ILE A 181 4.05 -3.27 -18.90
CA ILE A 181 3.08 -2.49 -18.11
C ILE A 181 1.67 -2.57 -18.73
N LYS A 182 1.55 -2.66 -20.06
CA LYS A 182 0.25 -2.74 -20.74
C LYS A 182 -0.43 -4.10 -20.63
N LEU A 183 0.30 -5.17 -20.32
CA LEU A 183 -0.25 -6.52 -20.17
C LEU A 183 -1.12 -6.68 -18.92
N LEU A 184 -1.03 -5.79 -17.96
CA LEU A 184 -1.78 -5.73 -16.71
C LEU A 184 -2.79 -4.57 -16.74
#